data_e9852932b529d834990111140e9d0cbc
#
_entry.id   e9852932b529d834990111140e9d0cbc
#
_cell.length_a   1.000
_cell.length_b   1.000
_cell.length_c   1.000
_cell.angle_alpha   90.00
_cell.angle_beta   90.00
_cell.angle_gamma   90.00
#
_symmetry.space_group_name_H-M   'P 1'
#
loop_
_entity.id
_entity.type
_entity.pdbx_description
1 polymer ?
#
loop_
_entity_poly.entity_id
_entity_poly.type
_entity_poly.pdbx_seq_one_letter_code
_entity_poly.pdbx_strand_id
1 'polypeptide(L)'
;MALESLFLRLDRIAGGRQAGVAISEADRTHPKTVRAFVWILWLLVVELVIGVGAVIVALVLAVDGESVSFAVWMRTLVVLAMTATLFYFAWRARRGWRWAYQRLRLFAQIFPVITLVMAAIPGLYPLWMVSEQIVFSLIMIGIADFLTSDHMRSAFAAPRPEGG
;
A
#
# COMPACT_ATOMS: atom_id res chain seq x y z
N MET A 1 0.63 13.04 -23.03
CA MET A 1 0.65 14.43 -22.51
C MET A 1 -0.31 14.66 -21.33
N ALA A 2 -1.63 14.41 -21.45
CA ALA A 2 -2.57 14.64 -20.31
C ALA A 2 -2.29 13.79 -19.07
N LEU A 3 -1.92 12.52 -19.21
CA LEU A 3 -1.57 11.62 -18.10
C LEU A 3 -0.28 12.03 -17.39
N GLU A 4 0.73 12.48 -18.12
CA GLU A 4 1.99 12.96 -17.52
C GLU A 4 1.80 14.22 -16.69
N SER A 5 1.00 15.16 -17.17
CA SER A 5 0.68 16.38 -16.41
C SER A 5 -0.14 16.07 -15.14
N LEU A 6 -1.02 15.07 -15.20
CA LEU A 6 -1.77 14.60 -14.05
C LEU A 6 -0.83 13.97 -13.01
N PHE A 7 0.10 13.09 -13.44
CA PHE A 7 1.08 12.48 -12.55
C PHE A 7 2.02 13.51 -11.90
N LEU A 8 2.45 14.53 -12.66
CA LEU A 8 3.27 15.61 -12.10
C LEU A 8 2.52 16.46 -11.07
N ARG A 9 1.21 16.68 -11.26
CA ARG A 9 0.36 17.35 -10.27
C ARG A 9 0.18 16.50 -9.00
N LEU A 10 -0.09 15.21 -9.19
CA LEU A 10 -0.20 14.27 -8.07
C LEU A 10 1.12 14.16 -7.29
N ASP A 11 2.25 14.13 -7.96
CA ASP A 11 3.58 14.13 -7.31
C ASP A 11 3.82 15.39 -6.50
N ARG A 12 3.44 16.56 -7.01
CA ARG A 12 3.60 17.83 -6.30
C ARG A 12 2.72 17.89 -5.06
N ILE A 13 1.49 17.40 -5.14
CA ILE A 13 0.55 17.35 -4.01
C ILE A 13 1.00 16.30 -3.00
N ALA A 14 1.38 15.11 -3.47
CA ALA A 14 1.77 13.99 -2.60
C ALA A 14 3.19 14.10 -2.05
N GLY A 15 4.14 14.68 -2.78
CA GLY A 15 5.55 14.77 -2.40
C GLY A 15 5.90 16.05 -1.61
N GLY A 16 5.12 17.12 -1.73
CA GLY A 16 5.38 18.40 -1.06
C GLY A 16 6.83 18.89 -1.29
N ARG A 17 7.52 19.31 -0.22
CA ARG A 17 8.93 19.75 -0.27
C ARG A 17 9.93 18.67 -0.71
N GLN A 18 9.55 17.40 -0.65
CA GLN A 18 10.41 16.25 -1.01
C GLN A 18 10.12 15.67 -2.40
N ALA A 19 9.23 16.30 -3.17
CA ALA A 19 8.82 15.80 -4.49
C ALA A 19 9.98 15.63 -5.49
N GLY A 20 11.10 16.35 -5.31
CA GLY A 20 12.28 16.28 -6.16
C GLY A 20 13.44 15.43 -5.65
N VAL A 21 13.30 14.78 -4.47
CA VAL A 21 14.41 14.02 -3.87
C VAL A 21 14.33 12.56 -4.27
N ALA A 22 15.27 12.13 -5.12
CA ALA A 22 15.45 10.74 -5.51
C ALA A 22 16.70 10.14 -4.86
N ILE A 23 16.73 8.82 -4.68
CA ILE A 23 17.92 8.06 -4.24
C ILE A 23 18.91 7.92 -5.41
N SER A 24 20.15 7.55 -5.07
CA SER A 24 21.20 7.30 -6.07
C SER A 24 20.79 6.16 -7.03
N GLU A 25 21.33 6.20 -8.25
CA GLU A 25 21.09 5.13 -9.22
C GLU A 25 21.66 3.79 -8.74
N ALA A 26 22.80 3.82 -8.05
CA ALA A 26 23.42 2.65 -7.46
C ALA A 26 22.52 1.96 -6.43
N ASP A 27 21.88 2.73 -5.54
CA ASP A 27 20.94 2.20 -4.56
C ASP A 27 19.66 1.67 -5.21
N ARG A 28 19.17 2.36 -6.25
CA ARG A 28 17.97 1.96 -6.99
C ARG A 28 18.14 0.64 -7.73
N THR A 29 19.32 0.42 -8.34
CA THR A 29 19.63 -0.79 -9.11
C THR A 29 20.20 -1.91 -8.26
N HIS A 30 20.44 -1.67 -6.99
CA HIS A 30 21.00 -2.67 -6.08
C HIS A 30 20.10 -3.93 -6.03
N PRO A 31 20.65 -5.15 -6.14
CA PRO A 31 19.88 -6.39 -6.22
C PRO A 31 18.88 -6.58 -5.05
N LYS A 32 19.27 -6.17 -3.83
CA LYS A 32 18.40 -6.24 -2.65
C LYS A 32 17.21 -5.29 -2.77
N THR A 33 17.41 -4.08 -3.29
CA THR A 33 16.34 -3.08 -3.51
C THR A 33 15.35 -3.60 -4.57
N VAL A 34 15.87 -4.09 -5.70
CA VAL A 34 15.04 -4.63 -6.78
C VAL A 34 14.21 -5.82 -6.29
N ARG A 35 14.85 -6.76 -5.57
CA ARG A 35 14.17 -7.94 -5.02
C ARG A 35 13.07 -7.56 -4.02
N ALA A 36 13.34 -6.60 -3.13
CA ALA A 36 12.33 -6.12 -2.17
C ALA A 36 11.10 -5.55 -2.89
N PHE A 37 11.29 -4.69 -3.90
CA PHE A 37 10.16 -4.15 -4.66
C PHE A 37 9.42 -5.19 -5.49
N VAL A 38 10.09 -6.22 -6.01
CA VAL A 38 9.42 -7.34 -6.68
C VAL A 38 8.48 -8.06 -5.71
N TRP A 39 8.94 -8.38 -4.50
CA TRP A 39 8.10 -9.02 -3.48
C TRP A 39 6.96 -8.11 -3.01
N ILE A 40 7.22 -6.83 -2.80
CA ILE A 40 6.18 -5.85 -2.44
C ILE A 40 5.08 -5.79 -3.52
N LEU A 41 5.47 -5.73 -4.80
CA LEU A 41 4.50 -5.71 -5.89
C LEU A 41 3.70 -7.01 -5.97
N TRP A 42 4.33 -8.17 -5.76
CA TRP A 42 3.64 -9.46 -5.69
C TRP A 42 2.63 -9.52 -4.54
N LEU A 43 3.00 -9.06 -3.36
CA LEU A 43 2.11 -8.98 -2.21
C LEU A 43 0.92 -8.06 -2.48
N LEU A 44 1.15 -6.92 -3.14
CA LEU A 44 0.07 -6.00 -3.56
C LEU A 44 -0.84 -6.62 -4.63
N VAL A 45 -0.30 -7.45 -5.55
CA VAL A 45 -1.13 -8.19 -6.53
C VAL A 45 -2.02 -9.21 -5.81
N VAL A 46 -1.46 -9.96 -4.85
CA VAL A 46 -2.25 -10.90 -4.03
C VAL A 46 -3.36 -10.15 -3.30
N GLU A 47 -3.03 -9.01 -2.70
CA GLU A 47 -4.00 -8.14 -2.03
C GLU A 47 -5.11 -7.66 -2.97
N LEU A 48 -4.75 -7.22 -4.17
CA LEU A 48 -5.73 -6.80 -5.18
C LEU A 48 -6.67 -7.94 -5.56
N VAL A 49 -6.15 -9.15 -5.76
CA VAL A 49 -6.96 -10.33 -6.09
C VAL A 49 -7.94 -10.66 -4.95
N ILE A 50 -7.48 -10.61 -3.70
CA ILE A 50 -8.34 -10.82 -2.53
C ILE A 50 -9.41 -9.74 -2.45
N GLY A 51 -9.05 -8.46 -2.62
CA GLY A 51 -9.99 -7.34 -2.58
C GLY A 51 -11.05 -7.41 -3.69
N VAL A 52 -10.65 -7.79 -4.91
CA VAL A 52 -11.62 -8.05 -6.01
C VAL A 52 -12.51 -9.24 -5.66
N GLY A 53 -11.96 -10.31 -5.08
CA GLY A 53 -12.73 -11.44 -4.59
C GLY A 53 -13.77 -11.03 -3.56
N ALA A 54 -13.43 -10.16 -2.63
CA ALA A 54 -14.36 -9.62 -1.64
C ALA A 54 -15.51 -8.82 -2.26
N VAL A 55 -15.24 -8.04 -3.33
CA VAL A 55 -16.31 -7.37 -4.11
C VAL A 55 -17.24 -8.39 -4.74
N ILE A 56 -16.69 -9.44 -5.36
CA ILE A 56 -17.48 -10.49 -6.01
C ILE A 56 -18.37 -11.19 -4.99
N VAL A 57 -17.84 -11.55 -3.81
CA VAL A 57 -18.62 -12.16 -2.73
C VAL A 57 -19.76 -11.23 -2.29
N ALA A 58 -19.49 -9.95 -2.07
CA ALA A 58 -20.50 -8.97 -1.68
C ALA A 58 -21.60 -8.82 -2.76
N LEU A 59 -21.23 -8.85 -4.04
CA LEU A 59 -22.18 -8.79 -5.16
C LEU A 59 -23.05 -10.05 -5.24
N VAL A 60 -22.46 -11.23 -5.10
CA VAL A 60 -23.20 -12.50 -5.11
C VAL A 60 -24.22 -12.52 -3.97
N LEU A 61 -23.81 -12.19 -2.74
CA LEU A 61 -24.73 -12.12 -1.60
C LEU A 61 -25.88 -11.13 -1.84
N ALA A 62 -25.59 -9.96 -2.43
CA ALA A 62 -26.60 -8.96 -2.74
C ALA A 62 -27.61 -9.46 -3.81
N VAL A 63 -27.13 -10.21 -4.83
CA VAL A 63 -27.99 -10.81 -5.87
C VAL A 63 -28.85 -11.94 -5.30
N ASP A 64 -28.33 -12.72 -4.36
CA ASP A 64 -29.05 -13.80 -3.68
C ASP A 64 -30.09 -13.28 -2.66
N GLY A 65 -30.26 -11.95 -2.55
CA GLY A 65 -31.26 -11.31 -1.68
C GLY A 65 -30.79 -11.15 -0.22
N GLU A 66 -29.55 -11.44 0.09
CA GLU A 66 -28.96 -11.16 1.40
C GLU A 66 -28.76 -9.66 1.60
N SER A 67 -29.05 -9.17 2.80
CA SER A 67 -28.87 -7.76 3.13
C SER A 67 -27.39 -7.46 3.38
N VAL A 68 -26.68 -7.01 2.36
CA VAL A 68 -25.28 -6.55 2.50
C VAL A 68 -25.27 -5.13 3.08
N SER A 69 -24.72 -4.97 4.29
CA SER A 69 -24.72 -3.69 4.98
C SER A 69 -23.90 -2.63 4.23
N PHE A 70 -24.26 -1.36 4.41
CA PHE A 70 -23.50 -0.23 3.86
C PHE A 70 -22.02 -0.23 4.32
N ALA A 71 -21.76 -0.69 5.54
CA ALA A 71 -20.39 -0.80 6.08
C ALA A 71 -19.53 -1.79 5.26
N VAL A 72 -20.11 -2.89 4.76
CA VAL A 72 -19.42 -3.86 3.90
C VAL A 72 -19.01 -3.20 2.57
N TRP A 73 -19.96 -2.52 1.91
CA TRP A 73 -19.69 -1.83 0.65
C TRP A 73 -18.63 -0.73 0.78
N MET A 74 -18.79 0.14 1.76
CA MET A 74 -17.83 1.23 2.01
C MET A 74 -16.42 0.70 2.25
N ARG A 75 -16.29 -0.32 3.12
CA ARG A 75 -14.99 -0.91 3.41
C ARG A 75 -14.35 -1.52 2.18
N THR A 76 -15.10 -2.32 1.43
CA THR A 76 -14.58 -3.00 0.23
C THR A 76 -14.07 -2.02 -0.81
N LEU A 77 -14.82 -0.95 -1.08
CA LEU A 77 -14.40 0.12 -2.00
C LEU A 77 -13.18 0.89 -1.47
N VAL A 78 -13.17 1.20 -0.17
CA VAL A 78 -12.03 1.91 0.45
C VAL A 78 -10.76 1.06 0.37
N VAL A 79 -10.82 -0.23 0.68
CA VAL A 79 -9.66 -1.13 0.59
C VAL A 79 -9.15 -1.24 -0.84
N LEU A 80 -10.05 -1.36 -1.83
CA LEU A 80 -9.66 -1.39 -3.25
C LEU A 80 -8.97 -0.09 -3.69
N ALA A 81 -9.55 1.07 -3.37
CA ALA A 81 -8.97 2.37 -3.68
C ALA A 81 -7.61 2.55 -3.03
N MET A 82 -7.47 2.03 -1.80
CA MET A 82 -6.23 2.04 -1.06
C MET A 82 -5.17 1.18 -1.69
N THR A 83 -5.50 -0.06 -2.04
CA THR A 83 -4.59 -0.98 -2.73
C THR A 83 -4.09 -0.36 -4.05
N ALA A 84 -4.96 0.29 -4.81
CA ALA A 84 -4.57 1.04 -6.00
C ALA A 84 -3.57 2.18 -5.68
N THR A 85 -3.81 2.90 -4.57
CA THR A 85 -2.91 3.96 -4.10
C THR A 85 -1.55 3.41 -3.67
N LEU A 86 -1.53 2.24 -3.01
CA LEU A 86 -0.29 1.56 -2.62
C LEU A 86 0.51 1.10 -3.84
N PHE A 87 -0.15 0.62 -4.91
CA PHE A 87 0.52 0.33 -6.18
C PHE A 87 1.21 1.57 -6.77
N TYR A 88 0.52 2.70 -6.75
CA TYR A 88 1.10 3.96 -7.22
C TYR A 88 2.34 4.36 -6.40
N PHE A 89 2.27 4.27 -5.07
CA PHE A 89 3.43 4.56 -4.22
C PHE A 89 4.56 3.56 -4.41
N ALA A 90 4.27 2.26 -4.53
CA ALA A 90 5.27 1.23 -4.79
C ALA A 90 5.99 1.45 -6.12
N TRP A 91 5.24 1.80 -7.17
CA TRP A 91 5.79 2.12 -8.46
C TRP A 91 6.68 3.38 -8.44
N ARG A 92 6.26 4.44 -7.71
CA ARG A 92 7.05 5.65 -7.54
C ARG A 92 8.30 5.40 -6.68
N ALA A 93 8.16 4.66 -5.58
CA ALA A 93 9.28 4.30 -4.71
C ALA A 93 10.32 3.45 -5.45
N ARG A 94 9.90 2.48 -6.28
CA ARG A 94 10.79 1.71 -7.16
C ARG A 94 11.59 2.60 -8.13
N ARG A 95 11.03 3.74 -8.55
CA ARG A 95 11.73 4.75 -9.35
C ARG A 95 12.71 5.61 -8.55
N GLY A 96 12.84 5.35 -7.25
CA GLY A 96 13.77 6.04 -6.36
C GLY A 96 13.20 7.24 -5.62
N TRP A 97 11.90 7.54 -5.74
CA TRP A 97 11.30 8.68 -5.06
C TRP A 97 11.14 8.43 -3.56
N ARG A 98 11.88 9.21 -2.74
CA ARG A 98 11.88 9.06 -1.27
C ARG A 98 10.53 9.31 -0.64
N TRP A 99 9.79 10.32 -1.09
CA TRP A 99 8.47 10.64 -0.56
C TRP A 99 7.48 9.47 -0.72
N ALA A 100 7.55 8.77 -1.87
CA ALA A 100 6.68 7.63 -2.14
C ALA A 100 7.03 6.43 -1.25
N TYR A 101 8.33 6.18 -1.03
CA TYR A 101 8.79 5.16 -0.09
C TYR A 101 8.33 5.46 1.34
N GLN A 102 8.46 6.70 1.81
CA GLN A 102 8.02 7.09 3.15
C GLN A 102 6.52 6.90 3.35
N ARG A 103 5.72 7.28 2.35
CA ARG A 103 4.27 7.08 2.39
C ARG A 103 3.89 5.60 2.33
N LEU A 104 4.47 4.84 1.42
CA LEU A 104 4.25 3.40 1.34
C LEU A 104 4.56 2.71 2.68
N ARG A 105 5.69 3.06 3.29
CA ARG A 105 6.09 2.55 4.60
C ARG A 105 5.11 2.95 5.70
N LEU A 106 4.70 4.21 5.75
CA LEU A 106 3.74 4.71 6.74
C LEU A 106 2.42 3.95 6.64
N PHE A 107 1.88 3.82 5.43
CA PHE A 107 0.64 3.09 5.20
C PHE A 107 0.77 1.61 5.56
N ALA A 108 1.87 0.96 5.15
CA ALA A 108 2.11 -0.45 5.48
C ALA A 108 2.20 -0.72 7.00
N GLN A 109 2.57 0.27 7.80
CA GLN A 109 2.64 0.15 9.26
C GLN A 109 1.31 0.49 9.96
N ILE A 110 0.61 1.53 9.50
CA ILE A 110 -0.60 2.03 10.19
C ILE A 110 -1.83 1.18 9.85
N PHE A 111 -1.97 0.80 8.57
CA PHE A 111 -3.19 0.12 8.12
C PHE A 111 -3.45 -1.23 8.76
N PRO A 112 -2.45 -2.13 8.95
CA PRO A 112 -2.69 -3.38 9.66
C PRO A 112 -3.28 -3.17 11.04
N VAL A 113 -2.78 -2.15 11.77
CA VAL A 113 -3.25 -1.84 13.11
C VAL A 113 -4.71 -1.40 13.08
N ILE A 114 -5.06 -0.45 12.20
CA ILE A 114 -6.45 0.03 12.05
C ILE A 114 -7.36 -1.13 11.66
N THR A 115 -6.95 -1.94 10.68
CA THR A 115 -7.76 -3.03 10.15
C THR A 115 -7.99 -4.12 11.21
N LEU A 116 -6.97 -4.48 12.00
CA LEU A 116 -7.10 -5.45 13.08
C LEU A 116 -7.98 -4.93 14.23
N VAL A 117 -7.87 -3.65 14.57
CA VAL A 117 -8.77 -3.02 15.56
C VAL A 117 -10.22 -3.08 15.09
N MET A 118 -10.48 -2.77 13.82
CA MET A 118 -11.82 -2.86 13.24
C MET A 118 -12.33 -4.30 13.19
N ALA A 119 -11.47 -5.26 12.89
CA ALA A 119 -11.80 -6.69 12.88
C ALA A 119 -12.15 -7.22 14.28
N ALA A 120 -11.60 -6.63 15.31
CA ALA A 120 -11.85 -7.03 16.71
C ALA A 120 -13.20 -6.54 17.26
N ILE A 121 -13.92 -5.65 16.53
CA ILE A 121 -15.25 -5.15 16.97
C ILE A 121 -16.31 -6.21 16.67
N PRO A 122 -16.95 -6.81 17.70
CA PRO A 122 -17.93 -7.87 17.49
C PRO A 122 -19.16 -7.36 16.72
N GLY A 123 -19.61 -8.15 15.74
CA GLY A 123 -20.83 -7.87 14.99
C GLY A 123 -20.74 -6.74 13.95
N LEU A 124 -19.57 -6.09 13.80
CA LEU A 124 -19.40 -5.03 12.81
C LEU A 124 -19.35 -5.59 11.39
N TYR A 125 -18.70 -6.73 11.20
CA TYR A 125 -18.52 -7.37 9.90
C TYR A 125 -18.85 -8.86 9.96
N PRO A 126 -19.28 -9.47 8.84
CA PRO A 126 -19.46 -10.93 8.74
C PRO A 126 -18.11 -11.65 8.83
N LEU A 127 -18.12 -12.91 9.29
CA LEU A 127 -16.91 -13.69 9.56
C LEU A 127 -15.97 -13.81 8.36
N TRP A 128 -16.49 -13.93 7.15
CA TRP A 128 -15.68 -14.01 5.93
C TRP A 128 -14.87 -12.72 5.71
N MET A 129 -15.45 -11.58 6.04
CA MET A 129 -14.77 -10.28 5.93
C MET A 129 -13.76 -10.07 7.06
N VAL A 130 -14.01 -10.58 8.26
CA VAL A 130 -13.02 -10.58 9.36
C VAL A 130 -11.80 -11.41 8.96
N SER A 131 -12.01 -12.59 8.35
CA SER A 131 -10.91 -13.44 7.86
C SER A 131 -10.09 -12.71 6.78
N GLU A 132 -10.75 -12.04 5.85
CA GLU A 132 -10.10 -11.23 4.81
C GLU A 132 -9.29 -10.07 5.44
N GLN A 133 -9.80 -9.42 6.48
CA GLN A 133 -9.08 -8.36 7.20
C GLN A 133 -7.79 -8.85 7.86
N ILE A 134 -7.81 -10.05 8.43
CA ILE A 134 -6.62 -10.66 9.01
C ILE A 134 -5.58 -10.94 7.92
N VAL A 135 -5.99 -11.52 6.80
CA VAL A 135 -5.08 -11.81 5.67
C VAL A 135 -4.49 -10.51 5.12
N PHE A 136 -5.33 -9.48 4.90
CA PHE A 136 -4.87 -8.14 4.50
C PHE A 136 -3.80 -7.60 5.45
N SER A 137 -4.04 -7.68 6.75
CA SER A 137 -3.10 -7.18 7.76
C SER A 137 -1.77 -7.93 7.73
N LEU A 138 -1.78 -9.25 7.52
CA LEU A 138 -0.57 -10.06 7.40
C LEU A 138 0.23 -9.69 6.15
N ILE A 139 -0.44 -9.46 5.02
CA ILE A 139 0.20 -9.00 3.78
C ILE A 139 0.86 -7.64 3.99
N MET A 140 0.13 -6.70 4.62
CA MET A 140 0.65 -5.36 4.89
C MET A 140 1.84 -5.37 5.88
N ILE A 141 1.82 -6.24 6.88
CA ILE A 141 2.96 -6.46 7.79
C ILE A 141 4.15 -7.00 7.01
N GLY A 142 3.96 -7.94 6.09
CA GLY A 142 5.01 -8.45 5.22
C GLY A 142 5.61 -7.34 4.34
N ILE A 143 4.78 -6.46 3.76
CA ILE A 143 5.24 -5.29 3.01
C ILE A 143 6.04 -4.34 3.91
N ALA A 144 5.57 -4.08 5.14
CA ALA A 144 6.25 -3.25 6.11
C ALA A 144 7.63 -3.80 6.49
N ASP A 145 7.75 -5.12 6.65
CA ASP A 145 9.02 -5.80 6.95
C ASP A 145 10.05 -5.56 5.84
N PHE A 146 9.68 -5.76 4.57
CA PHE A 146 10.56 -5.44 3.44
C PHE A 146 10.99 -3.97 3.43
N LEU A 147 10.05 -3.04 3.67
CA LEU A 147 10.32 -1.60 3.66
C LEU A 147 11.13 -1.12 4.87
N THR A 148 11.08 -1.83 5.98
CA THR A 148 11.81 -1.47 7.21
C THR A 148 13.15 -2.18 7.36
N SER A 149 13.52 -3.05 6.41
CA SER A 149 14.83 -3.71 6.41
C SER A 149 15.97 -2.67 6.42
N ASP A 150 17.08 -2.99 7.06
CA ASP A 150 18.23 -2.07 7.24
C ASP A 150 18.75 -1.55 5.90
N HIS A 151 18.79 -2.42 4.88
CA HIS A 151 19.20 -2.03 3.53
C HIS A 151 18.25 -0.97 2.93
N MET A 152 16.94 -1.18 3.01
CA MET A 152 15.96 -0.24 2.45
C MET A 152 15.95 1.08 3.22
N ARG A 153 16.13 1.03 4.54
CA ARG A 153 16.24 2.23 5.38
C ARG A 153 17.48 3.04 5.02
N SER A 154 18.63 2.40 4.80
CA SER A 154 19.87 3.09 4.42
C SER A 154 19.80 3.65 3.00
N ALA A 155 19.28 2.89 2.03
CA ALA A 155 19.12 3.33 0.64
C ALA A 155 18.23 4.58 0.51
N PHE A 156 17.17 4.67 1.32
CA PHE A 156 16.24 5.81 1.34
C PHE A 156 16.52 6.82 2.47
N ALA A 157 17.68 6.73 3.16
CA ALA A 157 18.08 7.72 4.16
C ALA A 157 18.29 9.12 3.56
N ALA A 158 18.18 10.16 4.38
CA ALA A 158 18.53 11.51 3.95
C ALA A 158 20.02 11.56 3.57
N PRO A 159 20.39 12.28 2.49
CA PRO A 159 21.81 12.59 2.26
C PRO A 159 22.37 13.20 3.54
N ARG A 160 23.46 12.63 4.07
CA ARG A 160 24.18 13.32 5.14
C ARG A 160 24.69 14.64 4.58
N PRO A 161 24.49 15.78 5.25
CA PRO A 161 25.22 16.97 4.90
C PRO A 161 26.71 16.61 4.98
N GLU A 162 27.39 16.66 3.84
CA GLU A 162 28.85 16.55 3.80
C GLU A 162 29.38 17.67 4.71
N GLY A 163 30.15 17.26 5.70
CA GLY A 163 30.51 18.08 6.84
C GLY A 163 31.11 19.45 6.45
N GLY A 164 30.58 20.48 7.10
CA GLY A 164 31.29 21.73 7.24
C GLY A 164 32.43 21.60 8.24
#